data_cc3108c07b80eaafea33456d6151af11
#
_entry.id   cc3108c07b80eaafea33456d6151af11
#
_cell.length_a   1.000
_cell.length_b   1.000
_cell.length_c   1.000
_cell.angle_alpha   90.00
_cell.angle_beta   90.00
_cell.angle_gamma   90.00
#
_symmetry.space_group_name_H-M   'P 1'
#
loop_
_entity.id
_entity.type
_entity.pdbx_description
1 polymer ?
#
loop_
_entity_poly.entity_id
_entity_poly.type
_entity_poly.pdbx_seq_one_letter_code
_entity_poly.pdbx_strand_id
1 'polypeptide(L)'
;ESEGPLTIESEENLIFLGLIAMMDPPRPEAIQAVADAKRAGIRTVMITGDHKITARAIAKQLGIYQEGDLAVTGRELDAMSEKELQEKLEKICVYARVSPEHKIRIVKAWQKKGRIVSMTGDGVNDAPALKRADIGVAMGITGTEVAKDAADMILLDDNFATIIQAVVNGRNVYRNIKNAILFLLSGNMAAILAVLYTSCLLYTSPSP
;
A
#
# COMPACT_ATOMS: atom_id res chain seq x y z
N GLU A 1 34.15 -30.89 25.17
CA GLU A 1 34.55 -29.46 25.01
C GLU A 1 35.87 -29.46 24.25
N SER A 2 35.88 -29.07 22.98
CA SER A 2 37.10 -28.91 22.20
C SER A 2 37.63 -27.49 22.43
N GLU A 3 38.77 -27.38 23.12
CA GLU A 3 39.47 -26.10 23.36
C GLU A 3 40.29 -25.62 22.14
N GLY A 4 39.79 -25.74 20.93
CA GLY A 4 40.50 -25.36 19.70
C GLY A 4 39.62 -24.49 18.77
N PRO A 5 40.23 -23.84 17.76
CA PRO A 5 39.45 -23.13 16.76
C PRO A 5 38.54 -24.09 16.00
N LEU A 6 37.27 -23.69 15.81
CA LEU A 6 36.28 -24.47 15.06
C LEU A 6 36.73 -24.63 13.60
N THR A 7 36.86 -25.86 13.13
CA THR A 7 37.16 -26.22 11.75
C THR A 7 36.03 -27.04 11.16
N ILE A 8 36.02 -27.25 9.84
CA ILE A 8 35.01 -28.10 9.16
C ILE A 8 35.03 -29.53 9.72
N GLU A 9 36.19 -30.01 10.17
CA GLU A 9 36.34 -31.33 10.79
C GLU A 9 35.68 -31.43 12.16
N SER A 10 35.37 -30.30 12.82
CA SER A 10 34.63 -30.24 14.08
C SER A 10 33.14 -30.52 13.95
N GLU A 11 32.64 -30.69 12.73
CA GLU A 11 31.21 -30.97 12.45
C GLU A 11 30.87 -32.46 12.53
N GLU A 12 31.83 -33.32 12.90
CA GLU A 12 31.61 -34.77 13.11
C GLU A 12 31.10 -35.07 14.52
N ASN A 13 30.21 -36.04 14.64
CA ASN A 13 29.67 -36.54 15.91
C ASN A 13 28.94 -35.47 16.76
N LEU A 14 28.25 -34.55 16.11
CA LEU A 14 27.49 -33.49 16.80
C LEU A 14 26.32 -34.07 17.60
N ILE A 15 26.15 -33.55 18.84
CA ILE A 15 25.00 -33.86 19.68
C ILE A 15 23.96 -32.76 19.48
N PHE A 16 22.72 -33.12 19.07
CA PHE A 16 21.65 -32.18 18.96
C PHE A 16 21.25 -31.66 20.34
N LEU A 17 21.53 -30.39 20.64
CA LEU A 17 21.23 -29.73 21.90
C LEU A 17 19.86 -29.06 21.93
N GLY A 18 19.36 -28.62 20.75
CA GLY A 18 18.10 -27.93 20.64
C GLY A 18 18.03 -26.98 19.47
N LEU A 19 16.93 -26.28 19.35
CA LEU A 19 16.67 -25.24 18.37
C LEU A 19 16.56 -23.89 19.07
N ILE A 20 17.24 -22.88 18.51
CA ILE A 20 17.08 -21.48 18.91
C ILE A 20 16.34 -20.79 17.76
N ALA A 21 15.19 -20.19 18.07
CA ALA A 21 14.44 -19.41 17.11
C ALA A 21 14.63 -17.91 17.40
N MET A 22 14.89 -17.14 16.35
CA MET A 22 14.92 -15.69 16.40
C MET A 22 13.75 -15.15 15.59
N MET A 23 13.06 -14.15 16.12
CA MET A 23 11.96 -13.48 15.46
C MET A 23 12.17 -11.97 15.60
N ASP A 24 12.09 -11.27 14.47
CA ASP A 24 12.02 -9.81 14.45
C ASP A 24 10.53 -9.42 14.52
N PRO A 25 10.07 -8.82 15.64
CA PRO A 25 8.66 -8.48 15.80
C PRO A 25 8.30 -7.28 14.91
N PRO A 26 7.05 -7.22 14.40
CA PRO A 26 6.57 -6.03 13.71
C PRO A 26 6.66 -4.78 14.59
N ARG A 27 7.02 -3.66 13.99
CA ARG A 27 7.04 -2.36 14.70
C ARG A 27 5.63 -2.03 15.23
N PRO A 28 5.48 -1.60 16.50
CA PRO A 28 4.16 -1.26 17.07
C PRO A 28 3.39 -0.23 16.24
N GLU A 29 4.10 0.75 15.67
CA GLU A 29 3.53 1.81 14.83
C GLU A 29 2.91 1.24 13.55
N ALA A 30 3.46 0.14 13.01
CA ALA A 30 2.91 -0.51 11.81
C ALA A 30 1.55 -1.16 12.08
N ILE A 31 1.34 -1.72 13.27
CA ILE A 31 0.05 -2.30 13.68
C ILE A 31 -1.03 -1.23 13.69
N GLN A 32 -0.74 -0.09 14.33
CA GLN A 32 -1.67 1.03 14.39
C GLN A 32 -1.94 1.60 13.00
N ALA A 33 -0.90 1.77 12.17
CA ALA A 33 -1.03 2.29 10.81
C ALA A 33 -1.89 1.39 9.91
N VAL A 34 -1.76 0.06 10.02
CA VAL A 34 -2.63 -0.89 9.30
C VAL A 34 -4.09 -0.75 9.74
N ALA A 35 -4.33 -0.60 11.05
CA ALA A 35 -5.67 -0.38 11.57
C ALA A 35 -6.28 0.95 11.06
N ASP A 36 -5.48 2.02 11.01
CA ASP A 36 -5.89 3.32 10.48
C ASP A 36 -6.14 3.28 8.97
N ALA A 37 -5.29 2.59 8.22
CA ALA A 37 -5.50 2.33 6.80
C ALA A 37 -6.85 1.65 6.57
N LYS A 38 -7.15 0.60 7.33
CA LYS A 38 -8.42 -0.13 7.25
C LYS A 38 -9.63 0.77 7.56
N ARG A 39 -9.53 1.61 8.61
CA ARG A 39 -10.57 2.61 8.93
C ARG A 39 -10.76 3.65 7.82
N ALA A 40 -9.68 4.00 7.13
CA ALA A 40 -9.71 4.90 5.98
C ALA A 40 -10.21 4.25 4.67
N GLY A 41 -10.61 2.96 4.70
CA GLY A 41 -11.05 2.19 3.54
C GLY A 41 -9.91 1.78 2.61
N ILE A 42 -8.66 1.77 3.11
CA ILE A 42 -7.47 1.34 2.38
C ILE A 42 -7.21 -0.12 2.72
N ARG A 43 -7.08 -0.96 1.72
CA ARG A 43 -6.70 -2.35 1.87
C ARG A 43 -5.18 -2.47 1.86
N THR A 44 -4.61 -2.96 2.94
CA THR A 44 -3.18 -3.29 3.03
C THR A 44 -2.96 -4.73 2.56
N VAL A 45 -1.93 -4.92 1.73
CA VAL A 45 -1.51 -6.21 1.19
C VAL A 45 -0.03 -6.39 1.49
N MET A 46 0.36 -7.54 2.03
CA MET A 46 1.76 -7.85 2.30
C MET A 46 2.39 -8.59 1.13
N ILE A 47 3.52 -8.06 0.66
CA ILE A 47 4.34 -8.65 -0.39
C ILE A 47 5.76 -8.84 0.18
N THR A 48 6.25 -10.07 0.24
CA THR A 48 7.53 -10.37 0.89
C THR A 48 8.30 -11.50 0.19
N GLY A 49 9.63 -11.51 0.37
CA GLY A 49 10.49 -12.62 0.02
C GLY A 49 10.45 -13.78 1.01
N ASP A 50 9.84 -13.62 2.18
CA ASP A 50 9.79 -14.59 3.26
C ASP A 50 8.97 -15.83 2.92
N HIS A 51 9.14 -16.86 3.75
CA HIS A 51 8.34 -18.06 3.64
C HIS A 51 6.86 -17.80 3.98
N LYS A 52 5.94 -18.46 3.27
CA LYS A 52 4.48 -18.29 3.38
C LYS A 52 3.97 -18.38 4.83
N ILE A 53 4.50 -19.31 5.63
CA ILE A 53 4.08 -19.51 7.02
C ILE A 53 4.47 -18.31 7.87
N THR A 54 5.71 -17.85 7.74
CA THR A 54 6.24 -16.67 8.44
C THR A 54 5.47 -15.40 8.04
N ALA A 55 5.32 -15.17 6.74
CA ALA A 55 4.59 -14.02 6.20
C ALA A 55 3.15 -13.98 6.70
N ARG A 56 2.46 -15.13 6.75
CA ARG A 56 1.10 -15.24 7.28
C ARG A 56 1.04 -14.93 8.78
N ALA A 57 2.01 -15.42 9.56
CA ALA A 57 2.07 -15.15 11.00
C ALA A 57 2.27 -13.65 11.28
N ILE A 58 3.20 -12.99 10.58
CA ILE A 58 3.44 -11.56 10.68
C ILE A 58 2.21 -10.75 10.21
N ALA A 59 1.61 -11.12 9.09
CA ALA A 59 0.41 -10.46 8.57
C ALA A 59 -0.78 -10.57 9.54
N LYS A 60 -0.88 -11.68 10.28
CA LYS A 60 -1.90 -11.85 11.33
C LYS A 60 -1.63 -10.92 12.51
N GLN A 61 -0.39 -10.79 12.96
CA GLN A 61 0.00 -9.86 14.04
C GLN A 61 -0.26 -8.40 13.65
N LEU A 62 -0.02 -8.04 12.38
CA LEU A 62 -0.30 -6.70 11.85
C LEU A 62 -1.80 -6.43 11.60
N GLY A 63 -2.67 -7.44 11.69
CA GLY A 63 -4.10 -7.29 11.38
C GLY A 63 -4.43 -7.22 9.88
N ILE A 64 -3.43 -7.52 9.00
CA ILE A 64 -3.60 -7.62 7.55
C ILE A 64 -4.34 -8.91 7.18
N TYR A 65 -3.95 -10.05 7.80
CA TYR A 65 -4.54 -11.37 7.56
C TYR A 65 -5.67 -11.66 8.53
N GLN A 66 -6.83 -12.02 8.01
CA GLN A 66 -8.01 -12.43 8.79
C GLN A 66 -8.43 -13.87 8.42
N GLU A 67 -9.32 -14.44 9.22
CA GLU A 67 -9.87 -15.77 8.93
C GLU A 67 -10.69 -15.73 7.63
N GLY A 68 -10.39 -16.65 6.71
CA GLY A 68 -10.96 -16.65 5.36
C GLY A 68 -10.11 -15.95 4.29
N ASP A 69 -9.07 -15.19 4.68
CA ASP A 69 -8.12 -14.62 3.73
C ASP A 69 -7.13 -15.66 3.17
N LEU A 70 -6.56 -15.34 2.01
CA LEU A 70 -5.62 -16.21 1.32
C LEU A 70 -4.19 -15.64 1.43
N ALA A 71 -3.23 -16.55 1.63
CA ALA A 71 -1.82 -16.30 1.44
C ALA A 71 -1.34 -17.15 0.26
N VAL A 72 -0.65 -16.57 -0.72
CA VAL A 72 -0.15 -17.28 -1.90
C VAL A 72 1.36 -17.09 -2.05
N THR A 73 2.01 -18.08 -2.64
CA THR A 73 3.43 -18.01 -3.01
C THR A 73 3.58 -17.55 -4.45
N GLY A 74 4.79 -17.12 -4.85
CA GLY A 74 5.10 -16.80 -6.24
C GLY A 74 4.79 -17.96 -7.19
N ARG A 75 5.10 -19.21 -6.81
CA ARG A 75 4.77 -20.40 -7.61
C ARG A 75 3.26 -20.62 -7.78
N GLU A 76 2.48 -20.42 -6.72
CA GLU A 76 1.03 -20.49 -6.78
C GLU A 76 0.47 -19.36 -7.65
N LEU A 77 1.08 -18.18 -7.60
CA LEU A 77 0.72 -17.05 -8.44
C LEU A 77 1.03 -17.31 -9.92
N ASP A 78 2.17 -17.94 -10.24
CA ASP A 78 2.53 -18.34 -11.61
C ASP A 78 1.53 -19.35 -12.21
N ALA A 79 1.06 -20.27 -11.39
CA ALA A 79 0.07 -21.26 -11.80
C ALA A 79 -1.35 -20.68 -12.01
N MET A 80 -1.64 -19.50 -11.48
CA MET A 80 -2.95 -18.84 -11.63
C MET A 80 -3.08 -18.15 -12.98
N SER A 81 -4.19 -18.38 -13.67
CA SER A 81 -4.59 -17.57 -14.83
C SER A 81 -4.94 -16.14 -14.39
N GLU A 82 -4.93 -15.19 -15.34
CA GLU A 82 -5.31 -13.80 -15.05
C GLU A 82 -6.77 -13.70 -14.55
N LYS A 83 -7.66 -14.53 -15.06
CA LYS A 83 -9.06 -14.57 -14.62
C LYS A 83 -9.18 -15.06 -13.19
N GLU A 84 -8.49 -16.14 -12.85
CA GLU A 84 -8.47 -16.71 -11.51
C GLU A 84 -7.86 -15.74 -10.50
N LEU A 85 -6.77 -15.05 -10.88
CA LEU A 85 -6.18 -14.00 -10.06
C LEU A 85 -7.18 -12.87 -9.79
N GLN A 86 -7.90 -12.40 -10.80
CA GLN A 86 -8.91 -11.34 -10.65
C GLN A 86 -10.07 -11.74 -9.73
N GLU A 87 -10.51 -13.00 -9.78
CA GLU A 87 -11.57 -13.53 -8.92
C GLU A 87 -11.13 -13.65 -7.45
N LYS A 88 -9.88 -14.07 -7.22
CA LYS A 88 -9.33 -14.27 -5.87
C LYS A 88 -8.65 -13.03 -5.26
N LEU A 89 -8.41 -11.99 -6.05
CA LEU A 89 -7.58 -10.84 -5.71
C LEU A 89 -7.97 -10.19 -4.36
N GLU A 90 -9.27 -10.04 -4.13
CA GLU A 90 -9.78 -9.44 -2.89
C GLU A 90 -9.68 -10.36 -1.66
N LYS A 91 -9.46 -11.65 -1.85
CA LYS A 91 -9.23 -12.59 -0.76
C LYS A 91 -7.74 -12.75 -0.43
N ILE A 92 -6.86 -12.47 -1.41
CA ILE A 92 -5.43 -12.59 -1.19
C ILE A 92 -4.92 -11.34 -0.49
N CYS A 93 -4.36 -11.49 0.69
CA CYS A 93 -3.76 -10.41 1.47
C CYS A 93 -2.26 -10.59 1.70
N VAL A 94 -1.69 -11.78 1.41
CA VAL A 94 -0.27 -12.08 1.56
C VAL A 94 0.27 -12.75 0.31
N TYR A 95 1.33 -12.19 -0.24
CA TYR A 95 2.12 -12.75 -1.32
C TYR A 95 3.54 -13.03 -0.81
N ALA A 96 3.93 -14.30 -0.76
CA ALA A 96 5.18 -14.79 -0.18
C ALA A 96 6.11 -15.33 -1.26
N ARG A 97 7.43 -15.19 -1.08
CA ARG A 97 8.47 -15.64 -2.04
C ARG A 97 8.18 -15.19 -3.47
N VAL A 98 7.90 -13.92 -3.64
CA VAL A 98 7.59 -13.32 -4.94
C VAL A 98 8.81 -12.69 -5.58
N SER A 99 8.90 -12.79 -6.92
CA SER A 99 9.89 -12.12 -7.76
C SER A 99 9.45 -10.68 -8.10
N PRO A 100 10.35 -9.85 -8.67
CA PRO A 100 9.98 -8.51 -9.16
C PRO A 100 8.82 -8.52 -10.17
N GLU A 101 8.77 -9.50 -11.06
CA GLU A 101 7.69 -9.66 -12.06
C GLU A 101 6.34 -9.90 -11.37
N HIS A 102 6.34 -10.69 -10.30
CA HIS A 102 5.12 -10.93 -9.52
C HIS A 102 4.59 -9.64 -8.90
N LYS A 103 5.48 -8.77 -8.38
CA LYS A 103 5.08 -7.46 -7.81
C LYS A 103 4.37 -6.60 -8.85
N ILE A 104 4.94 -6.52 -10.07
CA ILE A 104 4.31 -5.82 -11.20
C ILE A 104 2.94 -6.43 -11.54
N ARG A 105 2.85 -7.76 -11.58
CA ARG A 105 1.61 -8.48 -11.88
C ARG A 105 0.51 -8.19 -10.87
N ILE A 106 0.85 -8.16 -9.59
CA ILE A 106 -0.07 -7.83 -8.49
C ILE A 106 -0.57 -6.38 -8.64
N VAL A 107 0.33 -5.42 -8.86
CA VAL A 107 -0.03 -4.01 -9.08
C VAL A 107 -1.01 -3.87 -10.26
N LYS A 108 -0.67 -4.48 -11.42
CA LYS A 108 -1.55 -4.47 -12.59
C LYS A 108 -2.91 -5.09 -12.33
N ALA A 109 -2.96 -6.19 -11.55
CA ALA A 109 -4.21 -6.87 -11.23
C ALA A 109 -5.15 -5.96 -10.42
N TRP A 110 -4.62 -5.22 -9.45
CA TRP A 110 -5.41 -4.25 -8.67
C TRP A 110 -5.83 -3.04 -9.50
N GLN A 111 -4.94 -2.49 -10.34
CA GLN A 111 -5.25 -1.40 -11.26
C GLN A 111 -6.36 -1.79 -12.25
N LYS A 112 -6.32 -3.02 -12.77
CA LYS A 112 -7.35 -3.56 -13.68
C LYS A 112 -8.73 -3.66 -13.01
N LYS A 113 -8.77 -3.78 -11.68
CA LYS A 113 -10.01 -3.68 -10.87
C LYS A 113 -10.46 -2.24 -10.62
N GLY A 114 -9.80 -1.25 -11.18
CA GLY A 114 -10.10 0.17 -10.96
C GLY A 114 -9.68 0.70 -9.59
N ARG A 115 -8.72 0.05 -8.93
CA ARG A 115 -8.17 0.51 -7.66
C ARG A 115 -6.92 1.35 -7.87
N ILE A 116 -6.78 2.42 -7.09
CA ILE A 116 -5.54 3.19 -6.98
C ILE A 116 -4.59 2.41 -6.10
N VAL A 117 -3.41 2.10 -6.61
CA VAL A 117 -2.42 1.24 -5.95
C VAL A 117 -1.24 2.08 -5.50
N SER A 118 -0.96 2.09 -4.19
CA SER A 118 0.32 2.53 -3.66
C SER A 118 1.21 1.32 -3.40
N MET A 119 2.43 1.36 -3.90
CA MET A 119 3.44 0.32 -3.71
C MET A 119 4.59 0.89 -2.88
N THR A 120 4.98 0.18 -1.82
CA THR A 120 6.16 0.54 -1.01
C THR A 120 7.29 -0.44 -1.28
N GLY A 121 8.52 0.06 -1.28
CA GLY A 121 9.72 -0.76 -1.46
C GLY A 121 10.99 -0.02 -1.08
N ASP A 122 12.07 -0.78 -0.86
CA ASP A 122 13.38 -0.28 -0.45
C ASP A 122 14.52 -0.75 -1.37
N GLY A 123 14.28 -1.80 -2.14
CA GLY A 123 15.29 -2.46 -2.96
C GLY A 123 15.22 -2.15 -4.46
N VAL A 124 16.32 -2.46 -5.14
CA VAL A 124 16.40 -2.42 -6.61
C VAL A 124 15.32 -3.29 -7.25
N ASN A 125 14.98 -4.41 -6.62
CA ASN A 125 13.96 -5.35 -7.07
C ASN A 125 12.53 -4.79 -6.99
N ASP A 126 12.33 -3.69 -6.23
CA ASP A 126 11.05 -3.02 -6.09
C ASP A 126 10.84 -1.92 -7.13
N ALA A 127 11.91 -1.32 -7.63
CA ALA A 127 11.87 -0.18 -8.51
C ALA A 127 10.91 -0.34 -9.72
N PRO A 128 10.87 -1.47 -10.44
CA PRO A 128 9.90 -1.63 -11.53
C PRO A 128 8.44 -1.65 -11.07
N ALA A 129 8.16 -2.17 -9.87
CA ALA A 129 6.82 -2.18 -9.30
C ALA A 129 6.44 -0.80 -8.72
N LEU A 130 7.39 -0.09 -8.09
CA LEU A 130 7.22 1.29 -7.65
C LEU A 130 6.82 2.20 -8.81
N LYS A 131 7.60 2.15 -9.91
CA LYS A 131 7.32 2.93 -11.13
C LYS A 131 6.00 2.56 -11.80
N ARG A 132 5.52 1.32 -11.62
CA ARG A 132 4.27 0.84 -12.22
C ARG A 132 3.04 1.19 -11.41
N ALA A 133 3.17 1.35 -10.10
CA ALA A 133 2.09 1.73 -9.22
C ALA A 133 1.53 3.11 -9.58
N ASP A 134 0.35 3.45 -9.07
CA ASP A 134 -0.19 4.81 -9.20
C ASP A 134 0.53 5.78 -8.25
N ILE A 135 1.08 5.25 -7.15
CA ILE A 135 1.93 5.98 -6.20
C ILE A 135 3.03 5.03 -5.73
N GLY A 136 4.24 5.19 -6.24
CA GLY A 136 5.44 4.52 -5.75
C GLY A 136 5.98 5.22 -4.51
N VAL A 137 6.28 4.47 -3.46
CA VAL A 137 6.80 5.00 -2.19
C VAL A 137 8.10 4.29 -1.83
N ALA A 138 9.22 5.02 -1.78
CA ALA A 138 10.51 4.47 -1.39
C ALA A 138 10.86 4.84 0.06
N MET A 139 11.63 3.96 0.70
CA MET A 139 12.24 4.24 2.01
C MET A 139 13.41 5.22 1.82
N GLY A 140 13.50 6.24 2.68
CA GLY A 140 14.49 7.31 2.57
C GLY A 140 15.82 6.96 3.24
N ILE A 141 15.80 6.23 4.35
CA ILE A 141 16.98 5.84 5.12
C ILE A 141 17.54 4.52 4.56
N THR A 142 16.72 3.47 4.51
CA THR A 142 17.15 2.11 4.09
C THR A 142 17.01 1.88 2.59
N GLY A 143 16.25 2.72 1.88
CA GLY A 143 16.00 2.58 0.45
C GLY A 143 17.22 2.83 -0.42
N THR A 144 17.40 2.01 -1.46
CA THR A 144 18.44 2.20 -2.48
C THR A 144 18.12 3.42 -3.34
N GLU A 145 19.15 4.06 -3.91
CA GLU A 145 18.94 5.20 -4.84
C GLU A 145 18.05 4.81 -6.03
N VAL A 146 18.18 3.58 -6.53
CA VAL A 146 17.34 3.08 -7.63
C VAL A 146 15.86 3.02 -7.24
N ALA A 147 15.55 2.63 -5.99
CA ALA A 147 14.17 2.64 -5.49
C ALA A 147 13.65 4.07 -5.33
N LYS A 148 14.49 4.98 -4.80
CA LYS A 148 14.16 6.41 -4.64
C LYS A 148 13.89 7.09 -5.98
N ASP A 149 14.70 6.82 -6.99
CA ASP A 149 14.55 7.38 -8.34
C ASP A 149 13.30 6.86 -9.06
N ALA A 150 12.84 5.66 -8.70
CA ALA A 150 11.64 5.05 -9.27
C ALA A 150 10.34 5.45 -8.56
N ALA A 151 10.42 6.07 -7.40
CA ALA A 151 9.28 6.39 -6.55
C ALA A 151 8.77 7.81 -6.77
N ASP A 152 7.46 8.01 -6.54
CA ASP A 152 6.83 9.33 -6.53
C ASP A 152 6.97 10.03 -5.17
N MET A 153 7.20 9.26 -4.10
CA MET A 153 7.31 9.72 -2.73
C MET A 153 8.45 9.02 -2.00
N ILE A 154 9.19 9.75 -1.17
CA ILE A 154 10.26 9.20 -0.34
C ILE A 154 9.90 9.44 1.13
N LEU A 155 9.89 8.37 1.94
CA LEU A 155 9.65 8.41 3.37
C LEU A 155 10.95 8.69 4.11
N LEU A 156 11.14 9.90 4.60
CA LEU A 156 12.37 10.31 5.28
C LEU A 156 12.61 9.61 6.63
N ASP A 157 11.56 9.06 7.21
CA ASP A 157 11.55 8.38 8.51
C ASP A 157 11.40 6.85 8.41
N ASP A 158 11.33 6.31 7.20
CA ASP A 158 11.07 4.88 6.92
C ASP A 158 9.86 4.32 7.69
N ASN A 159 8.87 5.17 7.97
CA ASN A 159 7.71 4.81 8.76
C ASN A 159 6.45 4.68 7.89
N PHE A 160 5.90 3.48 7.85
CA PHE A 160 4.65 3.21 7.13
C PHE A 160 3.47 4.08 7.60
N ALA A 161 3.45 4.47 8.90
CA ALA A 161 2.40 5.34 9.43
C ALA A 161 2.35 6.71 8.73
N THR A 162 3.49 7.22 8.26
CA THR A 162 3.60 8.49 7.53
C THR A 162 2.83 8.47 6.22
N ILE A 163 2.74 7.30 5.55
CA ILE A 163 1.90 7.14 4.34
C ILE A 163 0.44 7.41 4.67
N ILE A 164 -0.05 6.87 5.78
CA ILE A 164 -1.45 7.03 6.18
C ILE A 164 -1.74 8.50 6.52
N GLN A 165 -0.82 9.18 7.19
CA GLN A 165 -0.93 10.62 7.44
C GLN A 165 -0.97 11.43 6.13
N ALA A 166 -0.12 11.09 5.16
CA ALA A 166 -0.11 11.72 3.85
C ALA A 166 -1.46 11.55 3.13
N VAL A 167 -2.05 10.34 3.17
CA VAL A 167 -3.38 10.09 2.60
C VAL A 167 -4.47 10.93 3.29
N VAL A 168 -4.46 11.00 4.62
CA VAL A 168 -5.43 11.82 5.38
C VAL A 168 -5.29 13.30 5.02
N ASN A 169 -4.06 13.81 4.98
CA ASN A 169 -3.78 15.20 4.60
C ASN A 169 -4.21 15.48 3.16
N GLY A 170 -3.88 14.61 2.22
CA GLY A 170 -4.31 14.73 0.82
C GLY A 170 -5.83 14.78 0.67
N ARG A 171 -6.56 13.93 1.38
CA ARG A 171 -8.03 13.95 1.40
C ARG A 171 -8.59 15.27 1.97
N ASN A 172 -7.95 15.82 3.01
CA ASN A 172 -8.33 17.11 3.58
C ASN A 172 -8.08 18.26 2.59
N VAL A 173 -6.93 18.29 1.93
CA VAL A 173 -6.60 19.27 0.88
C VAL A 173 -7.63 19.21 -0.25
N TYR A 174 -7.92 18.02 -0.76
CA TYR A 174 -8.93 17.83 -1.81
C TYR A 174 -10.31 18.36 -1.39
N ARG A 175 -10.73 18.05 -0.16
CA ARG A 175 -12.01 18.54 0.39
C ARG A 175 -12.04 20.07 0.46
N ASN A 176 -10.94 20.71 0.89
CA ASN A 176 -10.84 22.15 0.97
C ASN A 176 -10.91 22.80 -0.42
N ILE A 177 -10.20 22.25 -1.41
CA ILE A 177 -10.28 22.70 -2.81
C ILE A 177 -11.71 22.58 -3.33
N LYS A 178 -12.35 21.43 -3.12
CA LYS A 178 -13.75 21.22 -3.53
C LYS A 178 -14.69 22.24 -2.90
N ASN A 179 -14.55 22.51 -1.61
CA ASN A 179 -15.38 23.49 -0.90
C ASN A 179 -15.15 24.91 -1.43
N ALA A 180 -13.90 25.30 -1.72
CA ALA A 180 -13.59 26.60 -2.32
C ALA A 180 -14.21 26.74 -3.72
N ILE A 181 -14.13 25.71 -4.56
CA ILE A 181 -14.79 25.72 -5.88
C ILE A 181 -16.31 25.84 -5.74
N LEU A 182 -16.94 25.07 -4.84
CA LEU A 182 -18.36 25.13 -4.60
C LEU A 182 -18.80 26.52 -4.11
N PHE A 183 -18.01 27.14 -3.24
CA PHE A 183 -18.28 28.50 -2.76
C PHE A 183 -18.27 29.52 -3.92
N LEU A 184 -17.23 29.49 -4.77
CA LEU A 184 -17.12 30.38 -5.94
C LEU A 184 -18.23 30.15 -6.95
N LEU A 185 -18.58 28.89 -7.24
CA LEU A 185 -19.66 28.57 -8.16
C LEU A 185 -21.02 29.01 -7.60
N SER A 186 -21.29 28.81 -6.32
CA SER A 186 -22.58 29.19 -5.71
C SER A 186 -22.78 30.69 -5.72
N GLY A 187 -21.72 31.48 -5.46
CA GLY A 187 -21.80 32.96 -5.56
C GLY A 187 -22.10 33.42 -6.98
N ASN A 188 -21.41 32.87 -7.98
CA ASN A 188 -21.66 33.20 -9.37
C ASN A 188 -23.08 32.78 -9.83
N MET A 189 -23.54 31.60 -9.44
CA MET A 189 -24.90 31.13 -9.74
C MET A 189 -25.96 32.00 -9.09
N ALA A 190 -25.74 32.45 -7.84
CA ALA A 190 -26.66 33.37 -7.17
C ALA A 190 -26.79 34.72 -7.93
N ALA A 191 -25.67 35.27 -8.41
CA ALA A 191 -25.66 36.50 -9.21
C ALA A 191 -26.41 36.31 -10.55
N ILE A 192 -26.17 35.20 -11.26
CA ILE A 192 -26.88 34.89 -12.51
C ILE A 192 -28.38 34.74 -12.28
N LEU A 193 -28.79 34.01 -11.24
CA LEU A 193 -30.18 33.81 -10.89
C LEU A 193 -30.86 35.15 -10.47
N ALA A 194 -30.15 36.01 -9.75
CA ALA A 194 -30.65 37.33 -9.38
C ALA A 194 -30.90 38.20 -10.62
N VAL A 195 -29.97 38.22 -11.58
CA VAL A 195 -30.13 38.96 -12.85
C VAL A 195 -31.29 38.38 -13.67
N LEU A 196 -31.39 37.07 -13.81
CA LEU A 196 -32.51 36.43 -14.52
C LEU A 196 -33.86 36.75 -13.87
N TYR A 197 -33.92 36.65 -12.54
CA TYR A 197 -35.13 36.97 -11.79
C TYR A 197 -35.58 38.43 -11.98
N THR A 198 -34.65 39.38 -11.84
CA THR A 198 -34.95 40.82 -12.03
C THR A 198 -35.33 41.13 -13.49
N SER A 199 -34.66 40.52 -14.47
CA SER A 199 -35.01 40.69 -15.88
C SER A 199 -36.41 40.17 -16.19
N CYS A 200 -36.80 39.01 -15.69
CA CYS A 200 -38.14 38.46 -15.88
C CYS A 200 -39.23 39.31 -15.22
N LEU A 201 -39.00 39.81 -14.01
CA LEU A 201 -39.99 40.58 -13.26
C LEU A 201 -40.09 42.04 -13.70
N LEU A 202 -38.98 42.70 -14.02
CA LEU A 202 -38.97 44.10 -14.42
C LEU A 202 -39.35 44.31 -15.88
N TYR A 203 -39.13 43.35 -16.74
CA TYR A 203 -39.54 43.42 -18.16
C TYR A 203 -41.02 43.16 -18.38
N THR A 204 -41.75 42.66 -17.37
CA THR A 204 -43.19 42.42 -17.45
C THR A 204 -44.02 43.55 -16.84
N SER A 205 -43.40 44.64 -16.32
CA SER A 205 -44.15 45.83 -15.89
C SER A 205 -44.43 46.71 -17.13
N PRO A 206 -45.67 46.88 -17.50
CA PRO A 206 -46.02 47.79 -18.61
C PRO A 206 -45.53 49.21 -18.29
N SER A 207 -44.74 49.75 -19.21
CA SER A 207 -44.46 51.20 -19.21
C SER A 207 -45.82 52.00 -19.29
N PRO A 208 -46.01 53.00 -18.48
CA PRO A 208 -47.22 53.87 -18.60
C PRO A 208 -47.27 54.56 -19.92
#